data_7d7cbce33357244c22823f324ea1cf28
#
_entry.id   7d7cbce33357244c22823f324ea1cf28
#
_cell.length_a   1.000
_cell.length_b   1.000
_cell.length_c   1.000
_cell.angle_alpha   90.00
_cell.angle_beta   90.00
_cell.angle_gamma   90.00
#
_symmetry.space_group_name_H-M   'P 1'
#
loop_
_entity.id
_entity.type
_entity.pdbx_description
1 polymer ?
#
loop_
_entity_poly.entity_id
_entity_poly.type
_entity_poly.pdbx_seq_one_letter_code
_entity_poly.pdbx_strand_id
1 'polypeptide(L)'
;MRIYKQTNKQIDMKNKLLAIIASTGLVASASAVKVNDNLSINGFIDGSYQHVDNSLLSAAGDSTPAGSPESTTDQSLGLDEVELNFIYNHGPVSGTISLDGYDSFNTGNGLANPGDRVEVEQAHITYSLDNGVSFTLGKYGSALGFEREDPQGLYTFSRAYGGSSANSFNLGHIDVNVVEGLTVAYSADAYSIAASFENNEDVDGEEDELNLEISFAYTGIDNVNLGGGYFFDNQGNSELETDVLNLHASTSFGKLFLAAEYIELSRGNSVGDGSDLDGYMVLADYDINNKLGVALRVSSNEMDANADYEKVTIAPNYAITENLGAIVEFSDVENNNNDGNEMAIELTYTF
;
A
#
# COMPACT_ATOMS: atom_id res chain seq x y z
N MET A 1 -10.67 5.44 -1.94
CA MET A 1 -11.43 6.55 -2.52
C MET A 1 -12.90 6.50 -2.08
N ARG A 2 -13.50 7.63 -1.73
CA ARG A 2 -14.81 7.73 -1.05
C ARG A 2 -16.06 7.36 -1.82
N ILE A 3 -15.96 7.17 -3.12
CA ILE A 3 -17.11 6.83 -3.98
C ILE A 3 -17.86 5.57 -3.48
N TYR A 4 -17.18 4.71 -2.74
CA TYR A 4 -17.69 3.41 -2.29
C TYR A 4 -18.31 3.37 -0.89
N LYS A 5 -18.12 4.39 -0.05
CA LYS A 5 -18.59 4.32 1.35
C LYS A 5 -20.08 4.56 1.56
N GLN A 6 -20.80 5.10 0.59
CA GLN A 6 -22.21 5.47 0.79
C GLN A 6 -23.27 4.48 0.29
N THR A 7 -22.96 3.57 -0.63
CA THR A 7 -23.97 2.67 -1.22
C THR A 7 -24.14 1.33 -0.50
N ASN A 8 -23.27 0.96 0.43
CA ASN A 8 -23.27 -0.38 1.01
C ASN A 8 -23.37 -0.44 2.54
N LYS A 9 -24.40 0.15 3.11
CA LYS A 9 -24.73 -0.08 4.54
C LYS A 9 -25.19 -1.52 4.87
N GLN A 10 -25.23 -2.44 3.91
CA GLN A 10 -25.66 -3.82 4.07
C GLN A 10 -24.89 -4.83 3.20
N ILE A 11 -23.60 -4.65 3.00
CA ILE A 11 -22.78 -5.77 2.57
C ILE A 11 -22.48 -6.61 3.82
N ASP A 12 -22.90 -7.86 3.74
CA ASP A 12 -22.73 -8.89 4.77
C ASP A 12 -21.33 -8.81 5.41
N MET A 13 -21.26 -8.65 6.74
CA MET A 13 -19.99 -8.52 7.47
C MET A 13 -19.05 -9.71 7.24
N LYS A 14 -19.58 -10.88 6.87
CA LYS A 14 -18.79 -12.05 6.48
C LYS A 14 -17.91 -11.79 5.25
N ASN A 15 -18.42 -11.03 4.27
CA ASN A 15 -17.64 -10.68 3.09
C ASN A 15 -16.57 -9.60 3.38
N LYS A 16 -16.79 -8.79 4.42
CA LYS A 16 -15.80 -7.77 4.81
C LYS A 16 -14.60 -8.36 5.55
N LEU A 17 -14.79 -9.41 6.33
CA LEU A 17 -13.72 -10.05 7.08
C LEU A 17 -12.83 -10.92 6.18
N LEU A 18 -13.42 -11.63 5.23
CA LEU A 18 -12.68 -12.34 4.18
C LEU A 18 -11.86 -11.36 3.32
N ALA A 19 -12.36 -10.13 3.17
CA ALA A 19 -11.65 -9.09 2.44
C ALA A 19 -10.41 -8.56 3.18
N ILE A 20 -10.26 -8.66 4.48
CA ILE A 20 -9.12 -8.09 5.21
C ILE A 20 -7.88 -8.98 5.17
N ILE A 21 -8.02 -10.28 5.07
CA ILE A 21 -6.89 -11.23 4.98
C ILE A 21 -6.72 -11.81 3.57
N ALA A 22 -7.78 -11.89 2.79
CA ALA A 22 -7.72 -12.27 1.37
C ALA A 22 -7.72 -11.06 0.44
N SER A 23 -7.73 -9.84 0.96
CA SER A 23 -7.73 -8.61 0.17
C SER A 23 -6.36 -8.03 0.00
N THR A 24 -5.62 -8.74 -0.56
CA THR A 24 -4.80 -8.31 -1.66
C THR A 24 -5.69 -7.59 -2.66
N GLY A 25 -5.69 -6.27 -2.63
CA GLY A 25 -6.21 -5.44 -3.70
C GLY A 25 -7.69 -5.57 -4.15
N LEU A 26 -8.49 -6.46 -3.61
CA LEU A 26 -9.91 -6.54 -3.93
C LEU A 26 -10.71 -5.42 -3.27
N VAL A 27 -10.49 -4.20 -3.71
CA VAL A 27 -11.55 -3.20 -3.65
C VAL A 27 -12.66 -3.73 -4.57
N ALA A 28 -13.69 -4.32 -3.99
CA ALA A 28 -14.90 -4.69 -4.74
C ALA A 28 -15.44 -3.41 -5.36
N SER A 29 -14.96 -3.08 -6.55
CA SER A 29 -15.46 -1.93 -7.29
C SER A 29 -16.92 -2.18 -7.56
N ALA A 30 -17.80 -1.25 -7.18
CA ALA A 30 -19.23 -1.32 -7.52
C ALA A 30 -19.45 -1.35 -9.05
N SER A 31 -18.39 -1.20 -9.82
CA SER A 31 -18.36 -1.09 -11.28
C SER A 31 -17.72 -2.28 -12.00
N ALA A 32 -17.37 -3.37 -11.30
CA ALA A 32 -16.81 -4.54 -11.95
C ALA A 32 -17.68 -5.02 -13.13
N VAL A 33 -17.10 -5.17 -14.28
CA VAL A 33 -17.77 -5.67 -15.49
C VAL A 33 -17.98 -7.18 -15.35
N LYS A 34 -19.22 -7.61 -15.20
CA LYS A 34 -19.57 -9.02 -15.13
C LYS A 34 -19.49 -9.62 -16.54
N VAL A 35 -18.51 -10.51 -16.80
CA VAL A 35 -18.36 -11.22 -18.07
C VAL A 35 -19.32 -12.40 -18.13
N ASN A 36 -19.42 -13.17 -17.04
CA ASN A 36 -20.38 -14.25 -16.85
C ASN A 36 -20.63 -14.49 -15.36
N ASP A 37 -21.32 -15.59 -14.99
CA ASP A 37 -21.67 -15.85 -13.60
C ASP A 37 -20.47 -16.09 -12.67
N ASN A 38 -19.32 -16.46 -13.23
CA ASN A 38 -18.11 -16.79 -12.48
C ASN A 38 -16.97 -15.79 -12.67
N LEU A 39 -16.95 -15.02 -13.79
CA LEU A 39 -15.85 -14.13 -14.16
C LEU A 39 -16.31 -12.68 -14.16
N SER A 40 -15.60 -11.84 -13.45
CA SER A 40 -15.70 -10.38 -13.52
C SER A 40 -14.34 -9.76 -13.80
N ILE A 41 -14.37 -8.56 -14.38
CA ILE A 41 -13.18 -7.74 -14.65
C ILE A 41 -13.42 -6.39 -14.01
N ASN A 42 -12.44 -5.89 -13.28
CA ASN A 42 -12.36 -4.50 -12.84
C ASN A 42 -10.95 -3.97 -13.06
N GLY A 43 -10.74 -2.71 -12.76
CA GLY A 43 -9.44 -2.10 -12.87
C GLY A 43 -9.50 -0.60 -12.68
N PHE A 44 -8.36 0.03 -12.88
CA PHE A 44 -8.27 1.48 -12.84
C PHE A 44 -7.25 2.02 -13.83
N ILE A 45 -7.33 3.32 -14.06
CA ILE A 45 -6.33 4.13 -14.77
C ILE A 45 -6.08 5.33 -13.87
N ASP A 46 -4.83 5.52 -13.53
CA ASP A 46 -4.36 6.60 -12.70
C ASP A 46 -3.36 7.49 -13.43
N GLY A 47 -3.44 8.79 -13.18
CA GLY A 47 -2.52 9.74 -13.75
C GLY A 47 -2.48 11.04 -12.95
N SER A 48 -1.29 11.62 -12.87
CA SER A 48 -1.07 12.79 -12.03
C SER A 48 -0.23 13.88 -12.69
N TYR A 49 -0.36 15.07 -12.12
CA TYR A 49 0.65 16.12 -12.15
C TYR A 49 1.31 16.17 -10.78
N GLN A 50 2.62 16.15 -10.76
CA GLN A 50 3.43 16.21 -9.54
C GLN A 50 4.41 17.37 -9.62
N HIS A 51 4.72 17.93 -8.46
CA HIS A 51 5.73 18.96 -8.26
C HIS A 51 6.42 18.68 -6.93
N VAL A 52 7.73 18.46 -6.98
CA VAL A 52 8.57 18.16 -5.80
C VAL A 52 9.68 19.19 -5.70
N ASP A 53 9.92 19.69 -4.49
CA ASP A 53 11.04 20.59 -4.24
C ASP A 53 12.37 19.80 -4.28
N ASN A 54 13.36 20.30 -4.99
CA ASN A 54 14.64 19.62 -5.21
C ASN A 54 15.51 19.45 -3.97
N SER A 55 15.26 20.22 -2.93
CA SER A 55 15.95 19.98 -1.64
C SER A 55 15.71 18.56 -1.14
N LEU A 56 14.53 18.00 -1.43
CA LEU A 56 14.17 16.63 -1.09
C LEU A 56 14.84 15.59 -1.99
N LEU A 57 15.01 15.89 -3.28
CA LEU A 57 15.65 14.99 -4.26
C LEU A 57 17.15 14.82 -3.98
N SER A 58 17.82 15.86 -3.50
CA SER A 58 19.25 15.78 -3.18
C SER A 58 19.56 14.88 -1.98
N ALA A 59 18.61 14.70 -1.08
CA ALA A 59 18.71 13.78 0.05
C ALA A 59 18.60 12.31 -0.38
N ALA A 60 17.92 12.02 -1.49
CA ALA A 60 17.74 10.67 -2.03
C ALA A 60 18.97 10.08 -2.74
N GLY A 61 20.15 10.71 -2.60
CA GLY A 61 21.40 10.15 -3.13
C GLY A 61 21.57 10.28 -4.65
N ASP A 62 20.79 11.16 -5.30
CA ASP A 62 21.02 11.50 -6.69
C ASP A 62 22.37 12.24 -6.80
N SER A 63 23.34 11.56 -7.41
CA SER A 63 24.67 12.10 -7.70
C SER A 63 24.58 13.10 -8.85
N THR A 64 23.92 14.25 -8.63
CA THR A 64 24.11 15.38 -9.52
C THR A 64 25.58 15.78 -9.46
N PRO A 65 26.27 15.92 -10.60
CA PRO A 65 27.68 16.31 -10.61
C PRO A 65 27.86 17.63 -9.85
N ALA A 66 28.82 17.67 -8.94
CA ALA A 66 29.18 18.88 -8.22
C ALA A 66 29.42 20.02 -9.24
N GLY A 67 28.54 21.04 -9.24
CA GLY A 67 28.61 22.17 -10.17
C GLY A 67 27.38 22.34 -11.07
N SER A 68 26.37 21.51 -10.96
CA SER A 68 25.05 21.79 -11.59
C SER A 68 24.43 23.03 -10.94
N PRO A 69 23.77 23.91 -11.70
CA PRO A 69 23.15 25.11 -11.14
C PRO A 69 22.06 24.70 -10.15
N GLU A 70 22.09 25.32 -9.00
CA GLU A 70 21.12 25.17 -7.94
C GLU A 70 19.70 25.33 -8.46
N SER A 71 18.83 24.59 -7.87
CA SER A 71 17.39 24.60 -7.97
C SER A 71 16.86 23.98 -9.21
N THR A 72 16.24 22.90 -8.98
CA THR A 72 15.15 22.69 -9.88
C THR A 72 14.08 21.97 -9.12
N THR A 73 12.91 22.45 -9.19
CA THR A 73 11.70 21.75 -8.88
C THR A 73 11.52 20.70 -9.95
N ASP A 74 11.37 19.44 -9.57
CA ASP A 74 10.98 18.43 -10.53
C ASP A 74 9.46 18.49 -10.75
N GLN A 75 9.06 18.38 -12.00
CA GLN A 75 7.65 18.40 -12.40
C GLN A 75 7.41 17.26 -13.39
N SER A 76 6.39 16.50 -13.12
CA SER A 76 5.93 15.46 -14.03
C SER A 76 4.43 15.56 -14.29
N LEU A 77 4.00 15.13 -15.45
CA LEU A 77 2.59 15.01 -15.83
C LEU A 77 2.43 13.80 -16.74
N GLY A 78 1.63 12.83 -16.33
CA GLY A 78 1.44 11.63 -17.14
C GLY A 78 0.54 10.59 -16.53
N LEU A 79 0.63 9.42 -17.11
CA LEU A 79 0.06 8.19 -16.61
C LEU A 79 0.97 7.67 -15.50
N ASP A 80 0.40 7.35 -14.36
CA ASP A 80 1.14 6.72 -13.27
C ASP A 80 0.98 5.20 -13.35
N GLU A 81 -0.28 4.73 -13.42
CA GLU A 81 -0.57 3.30 -13.35
C GLU A 81 -1.85 2.92 -14.09
N VAL A 82 -1.88 1.70 -14.60
CA VAL A 82 -3.07 1.05 -15.17
C VAL A 82 -3.14 -0.38 -14.66
N GLU A 83 -4.23 -0.76 -14.02
CA GLU A 83 -4.44 -2.12 -13.54
C GLU A 83 -5.67 -2.77 -14.14
N LEU A 84 -5.56 -4.08 -14.43
CA LEU A 84 -6.64 -4.96 -14.87
C LEU A 84 -6.70 -6.21 -14.03
N ASN A 85 -7.82 -6.38 -13.33
CA ASN A 85 -8.10 -7.53 -12.48
C ASN A 85 -9.10 -8.48 -13.14
N PHE A 86 -8.70 -9.75 -13.29
CA PHE A 86 -9.56 -10.86 -13.67
C PHE A 86 -9.91 -11.67 -12.43
N ILE A 87 -11.16 -11.63 -12.01
CA ILE A 87 -11.63 -12.26 -10.78
C ILE A 87 -12.58 -13.41 -11.13
N TYR A 88 -12.20 -14.62 -10.79
CA TYR A 88 -12.98 -15.82 -11.00
C TYR A 88 -13.47 -16.40 -9.68
N ASN A 89 -14.78 -16.71 -9.60
CA ASN A 89 -15.40 -17.33 -8.43
C ASN A 89 -16.27 -18.51 -8.84
N HIS A 90 -16.02 -19.69 -8.27
CA HIS A 90 -16.84 -20.89 -8.51
C HIS A 90 -16.88 -21.81 -7.31
N GLY A 91 -18.03 -21.85 -6.62
CA GLY A 91 -18.18 -22.64 -5.39
C GLY A 91 -17.19 -22.19 -4.30
N PRO A 92 -16.39 -23.09 -3.73
CA PRO A 92 -15.42 -22.75 -2.69
C PRO A 92 -14.11 -22.19 -3.25
N VAL A 93 -13.97 -22.09 -4.57
CA VAL A 93 -12.72 -21.66 -5.23
C VAL A 93 -12.88 -20.26 -5.78
N SER A 94 -11.93 -19.39 -5.49
CA SER A 94 -11.73 -18.12 -6.18
C SER A 94 -10.32 -18.03 -6.74
N GLY A 95 -10.13 -17.18 -7.74
CA GLY A 95 -8.83 -16.88 -8.33
C GLY A 95 -8.79 -15.44 -8.81
N THR A 96 -7.65 -14.81 -8.67
CA THR A 96 -7.37 -13.46 -9.14
C THR A 96 -6.13 -13.47 -10.00
N ILE A 97 -6.16 -12.71 -11.09
CA ILE A 97 -4.99 -12.33 -11.89
C ILE A 97 -5.06 -10.81 -12.03
N SER A 98 -4.08 -10.10 -11.47
CA SER A 98 -3.87 -8.67 -11.64
C SER A 98 -2.74 -8.44 -12.62
N LEU A 99 -3.03 -7.64 -13.64
CA LEU A 99 -2.03 -7.15 -14.59
C LEU A 99 -1.85 -5.67 -14.34
N ASP A 100 -0.65 -5.32 -13.95
CA ASP A 100 -0.25 -3.94 -13.73
C ASP A 100 0.61 -3.41 -14.86
N GLY A 101 0.40 -2.15 -15.23
CA GLY A 101 1.14 -1.43 -16.24
C GLY A 101 1.43 -0.01 -15.78
N TYR A 102 2.69 0.37 -15.74
CA TYR A 102 3.13 1.69 -15.35
C TYR A 102 4.04 2.33 -16.40
N ASP A 103 4.04 3.67 -16.43
CA ASP A 103 4.91 4.43 -17.32
C ASP A 103 6.25 4.72 -16.64
N SER A 104 7.32 4.16 -17.20
CA SER A 104 8.67 4.37 -16.69
C SER A 104 9.23 5.79 -16.91
N PHE A 105 8.50 6.68 -17.58
CA PHE A 105 8.91 8.06 -17.77
C PHE A 105 8.82 8.90 -16.50
N ASN A 106 8.03 8.50 -15.52
CA ASN A 106 7.80 9.28 -14.31
C ASN A 106 8.82 9.03 -13.19
N THR A 107 9.75 8.12 -13.37
CA THR A 107 10.76 7.79 -12.36
C THR A 107 11.96 8.73 -12.37
N GLY A 108 11.82 10.03 -12.65
CA GLY A 108 12.84 11.11 -12.43
C GLY A 108 14.32 10.83 -12.78
N ASN A 109 14.68 9.61 -13.07
CA ASN A 109 16.06 9.14 -13.14
C ASN A 109 16.73 9.22 -14.51
N GLY A 110 16.15 9.88 -15.53
CA GLY A 110 16.86 10.16 -16.79
C GLY A 110 17.60 8.99 -17.47
N LEU A 111 17.54 7.81 -16.88
CA LEU A 111 18.10 6.60 -17.44
C LEU A 111 17.01 5.97 -18.28
N ALA A 112 17.27 5.87 -19.57
CA ALA A 112 16.49 5.13 -20.53
C ALA A 112 16.21 3.71 -19.99
N ASN A 113 15.17 3.58 -19.17
CA ASN A 113 14.69 2.28 -18.78
C ASN A 113 13.92 1.71 -19.98
N PRO A 114 14.17 0.49 -20.39
CA PRO A 114 13.60 -0.05 -21.61
C PRO A 114 12.12 -0.33 -21.42
N GLY A 115 11.31 0.66 -21.74
CA GLY A 115 9.92 0.44 -22.12
C GLY A 115 8.91 0.31 -21.01
N ASP A 116 7.72 0.77 -21.35
CA ASP A 116 6.49 0.47 -20.64
C ASP A 116 6.42 -1.02 -20.33
N ARG A 117 6.07 -1.36 -19.09
CA ARG A 117 5.95 -2.74 -18.63
C ARG A 117 4.50 -3.03 -18.33
N VAL A 118 4.08 -4.20 -18.71
CA VAL A 118 2.91 -4.86 -18.16
C VAL A 118 3.42 -6.11 -17.46
N GLU A 119 3.13 -6.25 -16.19
CA GLU A 119 3.56 -7.40 -15.42
C GLU A 119 2.40 -8.05 -14.68
N VAL A 120 2.61 -9.27 -14.24
CA VAL A 120 1.66 -9.96 -13.36
C VAL A 120 1.98 -9.51 -11.95
N GLU A 121 1.19 -8.58 -11.45
CA GLU A 121 1.30 -8.12 -10.08
C GLU A 121 0.83 -9.21 -9.12
N GLN A 122 -0.39 -9.71 -9.30
CA GLN A 122 -0.93 -10.79 -8.48
C GLN A 122 -1.45 -11.93 -9.35
N ALA A 123 -1.26 -13.17 -8.89
CA ALA A 123 -1.83 -14.36 -9.49
C ALA A 123 -1.98 -15.45 -8.44
N HIS A 124 -3.19 -15.64 -7.91
CA HIS A 124 -3.41 -16.59 -6.83
C HIS A 124 -4.74 -17.34 -6.96
N ILE A 125 -4.81 -18.47 -6.25
CA ILE A 125 -6.01 -19.28 -6.08
C ILE A 125 -6.31 -19.38 -4.60
N THR A 126 -7.56 -19.15 -4.20
CA THR A 126 -8.05 -19.33 -2.84
C THR A 126 -9.09 -20.44 -2.78
N TYR A 127 -8.93 -21.36 -1.84
CA TYR A 127 -9.90 -22.41 -1.51
C TYR A 127 -10.45 -22.16 -0.12
N SER A 128 -11.76 -21.94 -0.01
CA SER A 128 -12.44 -21.62 1.26
C SER A 128 -13.30 -22.79 1.74
N LEU A 129 -13.14 -23.14 3.01
CA LEU A 129 -13.94 -24.15 3.68
C LEU A 129 -15.16 -23.51 4.38
N ASP A 130 -16.23 -24.28 4.57
CA ASP A 130 -17.46 -23.81 5.24
C ASP A 130 -17.27 -23.44 6.72
N ASN A 131 -16.16 -23.84 7.33
CA ASN A 131 -15.84 -23.59 8.74
C ASN A 131 -15.02 -22.31 8.97
N GLY A 132 -14.82 -21.48 7.93
CA GLY A 132 -14.06 -20.23 8.01
C GLY A 132 -12.57 -20.33 7.72
N VAL A 133 -12.06 -21.54 7.47
CA VAL A 133 -10.66 -21.73 7.05
C VAL A 133 -10.53 -21.52 5.55
N SER A 134 -9.47 -20.87 5.11
CA SER A 134 -9.10 -20.71 3.70
C SER A 134 -7.61 -20.92 3.46
N PHE A 135 -7.28 -21.27 2.23
CA PHE A 135 -5.92 -21.50 1.74
C PHE A 135 -5.74 -20.68 0.48
N THR A 136 -4.74 -19.81 0.44
CA THR A 136 -4.38 -19.02 -0.75
C THR A 136 -2.98 -19.41 -1.20
N LEU A 137 -2.83 -19.76 -2.46
CA LEU A 137 -1.55 -20.14 -3.06
C LEU A 137 -1.29 -19.29 -4.30
N GLY A 138 -0.09 -18.75 -4.43
CA GLY A 138 0.36 -17.99 -5.58
C GLY A 138 1.04 -16.69 -5.18
N LYS A 139 0.93 -15.67 -6.04
CA LYS A 139 1.44 -14.31 -5.83
C LYS A 139 0.30 -13.41 -5.37
N TYR A 140 0.42 -12.82 -4.17
CA TYR A 140 -0.62 -12.01 -3.52
C TYR A 140 0.02 -10.96 -2.61
N GLY A 141 -0.70 -9.89 -2.24
CA GLY A 141 -0.19 -8.87 -1.35
C GLY A 141 -0.06 -9.32 0.11
N SER A 142 0.91 -8.82 0.82
CA SER A 142 1.06 -8.94 2.27
C SER A 142 -0.19 -8.40 3.00
N ALA A 143 -0.50 -8.93 4.17
CA ALA A 143 -1.59 -8.44 5.00
C ALA A 143 -1.16 -7.30 5.94
N LEU A 144 0.11 -6.94 5.97
CA LEU A 144 0.65 -5.83 6.75
C LEU A 144 0.38 -4.49 6.05
N GLY A 145 0.37 -3.41 6.83
CA GLY A 145 0.16 -2.05 6.36
C GLY A 145 -1.30 -1.60 6.36
N PHE A 146 -1.50 -0.33 6.74
CA PHE A 146 -2.81 0.32 6.68
C PHE A 146 -3.11 0.89 5.29
N GLU A 147 -2.15 1.57 4.70
CA GLU A 147 -2.24 2.03 3.31
C GLU A 147 -2.05 0.84 2.36
N ARG A 148 -2.74 0.87 1.23
CA ARG A 148 -2.67 -0.19 0.24
C ARG A 148 -1.82 0.24 -0.94
N GLU A 149 -1.42 -0.74 -1.75
CA GLU A 149 -0.64 -0.51 -2.95
C GLU A 149 -1.35 0.39 -3.93
N ASP A 150 -2.61 0.06 -4.23
CA ASP A 150 -3.39 0.78 -5.24
C ASP A 150 -3.80 2.19 -4.79
N PRO A 151 -3.78 3.18 -5.71
CA PRO A 151 -4.25 4.56 -5.44
C PRO A 151 -5.68 4.61 -4.89
N GLN A 152 -6.53 3.67 -5.26
CA GLN A 152 -7.92 3.58 -4.78
C GLN A 152 -8.01 3.26 -3.28
N GLY A 153 -6.98 2.66 -2.71
CA GLY A 153 -6.84 2.32 -1.28
C GLY A 153 -6.37 3.49 -0.43
N LEU A 154 -5.82 4.53 -1.05
CA LEU A 154 -5.23 5.68 -0.38
C LEU A 154 -6.26 6.79 -0.12
N TYR A 155 -5.97 7.64 0.84
CA TYR A 155 -6.71 8.85 1.19
C TYR A 155 -6.02 10.11 0.69
N THR A 156 -4.76 9.98 0.33
CA THR A 156 -3.81 10.99 -0.14
C THR A 156 -3.15 10.47 -1.40
N PHE A 157 -2.54 11.31 -2.21
CA PHE A 157 -1.76 10.88 -3.37
C PHE A 157 -0.49 10.15 -2.93
N SER A 158 0.30 10.80 -2.08
CA SER A 158 1.54 10.20 -1.57
C SER A 158 1.28 9.24 -0.42
N ARG A 159 2.26 8.35 -0.15
CA ARG A 159 2.23 7.42 0.97
C ARG A 159 2.72 8.08 2.26
N ALA A 160 2.43 7.43 3.40
CA ALA A 160 2.76 7.93 4.73
C ALA A 160 4.27 7.99 4.96
N TYR A 161 4.99 6.97 4.54
CA TYR A 161 6.41 6.83 4.81
C TYR A 161 7.23 7.13 3.57
N GLY A 162 8.43 7.67 3.76
CA GLY A 162 9.26 8.08 2.63
C GLY A 162 10.70 8.38 3.05
N GLY A 163 11.40 9.10 2.15
CA GLY A 163 12.79 9.48 2.32
C GLY A 163 13.78 8.48 1.73
N SER A 164 15.05 8.85 1.67
CA SER A 164 16.14 7.98 1.20
C SER A 164 16.26 6.70 2.01
N SER A 165 15.86 6.76 3.27
CA SER A 165 15.80 5.62 4.18
C SER A 165 14.74 4.61 3.76
N ALA A 166 13.52 5.06 3.41
CA ALA A 166 12.44 4.18 3.01
C ALA A 166 12.80 3.32 1.78
N ASN A 167 13.42 3.93 0.77
CA ASN A 167 13.89 3.20 -0.42
C ASN A 167 15.03 2.22 -0.11
N SER A 168 15.82 2.49 0.94
CA SER A 168 16.90 1.60 1.39
C SER A 168 16.41 0.50 2.31
N PHE A 169 15.17 0.63 2.81
CA PHE A 169 14.65 -0.21 3.89
C PHE A 169 13.61 -1.23 3.46
N ASN A 170 13.33 -1.35 2.18
CA ASN A 170 12.33 -2.31 1.71
C ASN A 170 11.09 -2.33 2.62
N LEU A 171 10.45 -1.16 2.79
CA LEU A 171 9.13 -1.05 3.45
C LEU A 171 8.06 -1.86 2.71
N GLY A 172 8.49 -2.61 1.70
CA GLY A 172 7.69 -3.43 0.85
C GLY A 172 6.66 -4.29 1.59
N HIS A 173 6.99 -4.83 2.76
CA HIS A 173 6.03 -5.60 3.56
C HIS A 173 4.92 -4.77 4.20
N ILE A 174 4.98 -3.44 4.14
CA ILE A 174 4.00 -2.57 4.77
C ILE A 174 3.14 -1.84 3.74
N ASP A 175 3.76 -1.32 2.67
CA ASP A 175 3.07 -0.44 1.73
C ASP A 175 2.77 -1.09 0.38
N VAL A 176 3.68 -1.88 -0.18
CA VAL A 176 3.70 -2.26 -1.60
C VAL A 176 4.13 -3.71 -1.80
N ASN A 177 3.96 -4.59 -0.84
CA ASN A 177 4.56 -5.90 -0.94
C ASN A 177 3.64 -6.96 -1.52
N VAL A 178 4.03 -7.48 -2.67
CA VAL A 178 3.44 -8.68 -3.26
C VAL A 178 4.39 -9.84 -3.04
N VAL A 179 3.90 -10.87 -2.38
CA VAL A 179 4.67 -12.06 -1.99
C VAL A 179 4.22 -13.30 -2.75
N GLU A 180 5.10 -14.26 -2.93
CA GLU A 180 4.76 -15.58 -3.46
C GLU A 180 4.79 -16.62 -2.34
N GLY A 181 3.68 -17.36 -2.17
CA GLY A 181 3.64 -18.29 -1.06
C GLY A 181 2.31 -19.00 -0.88
N LEU A 182 2.11 -19.48 0.36
CA LEU A 182 0.91 -20.14 0.84
C LEU A 182 0.42 -19.46 2.11
N THR A 183 -0.77 -18.89 2.08
CA THR A 183 -1.45 -18.38 3.28
C THR A 183 -2.51 -19.36 3.75
N VAL A 184 -2.54 -19.60 5.05
CA VAL A 184 -3.62 -20.30 5.75
C VAL A 184 -4.30 -19.29 6.67
N ALA A 185 -5.59 -19.03 6.44
CA ALA A 185 -6.35 -18.08 7.21
C ALA A 185 -7.56 -18.71 7.88
N TYR A 186 -7.96 -18.13 9.02
CA TYR A 186 -9.23 -18.42 9.68
C TYR A 186 -9.98 -17.13 9.94
N SER A 187 -11.24 -17.11 9.52
CA SER A 187 -12.13 -15.96 9.69
C SER A 187 -13.39 -16.36 10.48
N ALA A 188 -13.71 -15.55 11.47
CA ALA A 188 -14.93 -15.62 12.26
C ALA A 188 -15.73 -14.30 12.11
N ASP A 189 -16.86 -14.16 12.84
CA ASP A 189 -17.74 -12.98 12.69
C ASP A 189 -17.05 -11.65 13.03
N ALA A 190 -16.12 -11.66 13.99
CA ALA A 190 -15.50 -10.46 14.53
C ALA A 190 -13.99 -10.39 14.38
N TYR A 191 -13.35 -11.46 13.95
CA TYR A 191 -11.89 -11.48 13.82
C TYR A 191 -11.43 -12.43 12.73
N SER A 192 -10.21 -12.19 12.27
CA SER A 192 -9.48 -13.11 11.41
C SER A 192 -8.01 -13.18 11.84
N ILE A 193 -7.40 -14.32 11.57
CA ILE A 193 -5.96 -14.55 11.74
C ILE A 193 -5.44 -15.28 10.52
N ALA A 194 -4.19 -15.01 10.14
CA ALA A 194 -3.54 -15.73 9.06
C ALA A 194 -2.08 -16.01 9.38
N ALA A 195 -1.56 -17.05 8.72
CA ALA A 195 -0.15 -17.35 8.63
C ALA A 195 0.19 -17.53 7.14
N SER A 196 1.12 -16.76 6.64
CA SER A 196 1.63 -16.80 5.28
C SER A 196 3.06 -17.33 5.32
N PHE A 197 3.33 -18.36 4.53
CA PHE A 197 4.65 -18.94 4.30
C PHE A 197 5.08 -18.47 2.91
N GLU A 198 6.16 -17.70 2.86
CA GLU A 198 6.52 -16.92 1.69
C GLU A 198 7.90 -17.33 1.18
N ASN A 199 8.08 -17.27 -0.13
CA ASN A 199 9.39 -17.48 -0.72
C ASN A 199 10.34 -16.39 -0.20
N ASN A 200 11.53 -16.80 0.11
CA ASN A 200 12.63 -15.89 0.38
C ASN A 200 13.36 -15.61 -0.93
N GLU A 201 13.49 -14.34 -1.30
CA GLU A 201 14.33 -13.91 -2.42
C GLU A 201 15.77 -13.70 -1.92
N ASP A 202 16.50 -14.76 -1.62
CA ASP A 202 17.90 -14.64 -1.21
C ASP A 202 18.77 -14.09 -2.35
N VAL A 203 19.62 -13.14 -1.98
CA VAL A 203 20.57 -12.47 -2.89
C VAL A 203 21.58 -13.46 -3.50
N ASP A 204 21.80 -14.60 -2.86
CA ASP A 204 22.76 -15.63 -3.27
C ASP A 204 22.14 -16.85 -3.97
N GLY A 205 20.80 -16.93 -4.05
CA GLY A 205 20.07 -17.98 -4.79
C GLY A 205 20.07 -19.36 -4.14
N GLU A 206 20.37 -19.46 -2.87
CA GLU A 206 20.19 -20.67 -2.04
C GLU A 206 18.96 -20.50 -1.14
N GLU A 207 17.77 -20.74 -1.71
CA GLU A 207 16.47 -20.65 -1.01
C GLU A 207 16.26 -21.89 -0.11
N ASP A 208 16.80 -21.88 1.09
CA ASP A 208 16.65 -23.01 1.98
C ASP A 208 15.50 -22.86 3.00
N GLU A 209 14.98 -21.66 3.23
CA GLU A 209 13.98 -21.41 4.27
C GLU A 209 12.87 -20.45 3.77
N LEU A 210 11.66 -20.59 4.34
CA LEU A 210 10.52 -19.73 4.00
C LEU A 210 10.39 -18.62 5.05
N ASN A 211 10.07 -17.45 4.62
CA ASN A 211 9.62 -16.37 5.49
C ASN A 211 8.24 -16.69 6.09
N LEU A 212 7.92 -16.09 7.22
CA LEU A 212 6.65 -16.27 7.90
C LEU A 212 6.03 -14.90 8.23
N GLU A 213 4.85 -14.62 7.69
CA GLU A 213 4.01 -13.52 8.13
C GLU A 213 2.86 -14.07 8.99
N ILE A 214 2.62 -13.47 10.16
CA ILE A 214 1.44 -13.73 10.99
C ILE A 214 0.65 -12.43 11.08
N SER A 215 -0.62 -12.44 10.67
CA SER A 215 -1.47 -11.27 10.69
C SER A 215 -2.80 -11.51 11.38
N PHE A 216 -3.42 -10.41 11.85
CA PHE A 216 -4.73 -10.44 12.46
C PHE A 216 -5.55 -9.20 12.07
N ALA A 217 -6.88 -9.36 12.11
CA ALA A 217 -7.83 -8.25 12.08
C ALA A 217 -8.96 -8.50 13.08
N TYR A 218 -9.45 -7.42 13.70
CA TYR A 218 -10.56 -7.45 14.65
C TYR A 218 -11.57 -6.34 14.37
N THR A 219 -12.83 -6.72 14.22
CA THR A 219 -13.97 -5.83 13.92
C THR A 219 -15.13 -5.98 14.90
N GLY A 220 -14.89 -6.56 16.08
CA GLY A 220 -15.90 -6.84 17.09
C GLY A 220 -16.38 -5.62 17.88
N ILE A 221 -15.79 -4.44 17.67
CA ILE A 221 -16.24 -3.17 18.28
C ILE A 221 -16.89 -2.34 17.17
N ASP A 222 -18.08 -1.82 17.43
CA ASP A 222 -18.82 -1.01 16.46
C ASP A 222 -18.00 0.17 15.96
N ASN A 223 -17.88 0.29 14.64
CA ASN A 223 -17.13 1.32 13.93
C ASN A 223 -15.61 1.33 14.19
N VAL A 224 -15.04 0.35 14.88
CA VAL A 224 -13.60 0.24 15.12
C VAL A 224 -13.06 -0.99 14.38
N ASN A 225 -11.97 -0.80 13.65
CA ASN A 225 -11.18 -1.88 13.08
C ASN A 225 -9.78 -1.83 13.68
N LEU A 226 -9.27 -2.98 14.08
CA LEU A 226 -7.89 -3.16 14.53
C LEU A 226 -7.24 -4.18 13.61
N GLY A 227 -5.99 -3.99 13.28
CA GLY A 227 -5.24 -4.94 12.46
C GLY A 227 -3.75 -4.79 12.67
N GLY A 228 -3.01 -5.71 12.05
CA GLY A 228 -1.57 -5.73 12.08
C GLY A 228 -1.02 -7.13 12.05
N GLY A 229 0.27 -7.26 12.26
CA GLY A 229 0.94 -8.54 12.28
C GLY A 229 2.44 -8.40 12.47
N TYR A 230 3.11 -9.51 12.24
CA TYR A 230 4.55 -9.60 12.34
C TYR A 230 5.08 -10.45 11.19
N PHE A 231 6.08 -9.95 10.51
CA PHE A 231 6.85 -10.65 9.50
C PHE A 231 8.19 -11.09 10.08
N PHE A 232 8.49 -12.37 9.96
CA PHE A 232 9.74 -13.00 10.32
C PHE A 232 10.52 -13.24 9.03
N ASP A 233 11.57 -12.47 8.83
CA ASP A 233 12.52 -12.69 7.74
C ASP A 233 13.45 -13.86 8.14
N ASN A 234 13.55 -14.84 7.27
CA ASN A 234 14.28 -16.07 7.56
C ASN A 234 15.33 -16.35 6.47
N GLN A 235 16.21 -15.40 6.27
CA GLN A 235 17.24 -15.47 5.22
C GLN A 235 18.39 -16.44 5.51
N GLY A 236 18.31 -17.20 6.62
CA GLY A 236 19.38 -18.12 7.01
C GLY A 236 20.67 -17.44 7.51
N ASN A 237 20.72 -16.11 7.43
CA ASN A 237 21.80 -15.28 7.95
C ASN A 237 21.23 -14.16 8.82
N SER A 238 21.23 -14.36 10.13
CA SER A 238 20.70 -13.39 11.10
C SER A 238 21.31 -11.97 11.03
N GLU A 239 22.38 -11.81 10.26
CA GLU A 239 22.99 -10.50 10.03
C GLU A 239 22.31 -9.68 8.91
N LEU A 240 21.44 -10.33 8.10
CA LEU A 240 20.71 -9.73 6.98
C LEU A 240 19.20 -9.70 7.19
N GLU A 241 18.68 -10.41 8.19
CA GLU A 241 17.24 -10.51 8.48
C GLU A 241 16.63 -9.15 8.79
N THR A 242 15.41 -8.93 8.34
CA THR A 242 14.63 -7.71 8.61
C THR A 242 13.22 -8.11 9.07
N ASP A 243 13.03 -8.17 10.38
CA ASP A 243 11.71 -8.41 10.95
C ASP A 243 10.85 -7.14 10.90
N VAL A 244 9.54 -7.30 10.71
CA VAL A 244 8.60 -6.18 10.64
C VAL A 244 7.43 -6.39 11.60
N LEU A 245 7.20 -5.43 12.50
CA LEU A 245 5.97 -5.29 13.26
C LEU A 245 5.10 -4.21 12.62
N ASN A 246 3.83 -4.52 12.40
CA ASN A 246 2.83 -3.53 11.98
C ASN A 246 1.60 -3.61 12.89
N LEU A 247 1.14 -2.46 13.37
CA LEU A 247 -0.11 -2.34 14.14
C LEU A 247 -0.90 -1.14 13.64
N HIS A 248 -2.18 -1.33 13.36
CA HIS A 248 -3.03 -0.23 12.94
C HIS A 248 -4.44 -0.30 13.54
N ALA A 249 -5.07 0.87 13.61
CA ALA A 249 -6.45 1.00 14.06
C ALA A 249 -7.18 2.04 13.21
N SER A 250 -8.48 1.82 12.97
CA SER A 250 -9.31 2.84 12.34
C SER A 250 -10.72 2.89 12.92
N THR A 251 -11.37 4.05 12.82
CA THR A 251 -12.73 4.25 13.30
C THR A 251 -13.47 5.31 12.48
N SER A 252 -14.81 5.24 12.50
CA SER A 252 -15.66 6.21 11.80
C SER A 252 -16.72 6.79 12.74
N PHE A 253 -16.80 8.13 12.77
CA PHE A 253 -17.80 8.90 13.51
C PHE A 253 -18.58 9.80 12.55
N GLY A 254 -19.72 9.33 12.07
CA GLY A 254 -20.52 10.07 11.09
C GLY A 254 -19.74 10.36 9.82
N LYS A 255 -19.32 11.60 9.63
CA LYS A 255 -18.56 12.08 8.46
C LYS A 255 -17.03 12.05 8.64
N LEU A 256 -16.55 11.78 9.84
CA LEU A 256 -15.14 11.71 10.17
C LEU A 256 -14.67 10.27 10.20
N PHE A 257 -13.61 9.98 9.46
CA PHE A 257 -12.83 8.76 9.55
C PHE A 257 -11.48 9.09 10.18
N LEU A 258 -11.02 8.25 11.09
CA LEU A 258 -9.70 8.36 11.72
C LEU A 258 -8.97 7.03 11.57
N ALA A 259 -7.67 7.10 11.32
CA ALA A 259 -6.79 5.96 11.37
C ALA A 259 -5.45 6.32 12.02
N ALA A 260 -4.79 5.32 12.57
CA ALA A 260 -3.43 5.40 13.07
C ALA A 260 -2.70 4.10 12.80
N GLU A 261 -1.41 4.18 12.54
CA GLU A 261 -0.52 3.07 12.30
C GLU A 261 0.80 3.27 13.04
N TYR A 262 1.39 2.17 13.49
CA TYR A 262 2.75 2.06 13.98
C TYR A 262 3.45 0.92 13.26
N ILE A 263 4.68 1.17 12.85
CA ILE A 263 5.58 0.20 12.24
C ILE A 263 6.91 0.16 12.99
N GLU A 264 7.52 -1.01 13.06
CA GLU A 264 8.87 -1.20 13.56
C GLU A 264 9.58 -2.21 12.66
N LEU A 265 10.73 -1.83 12.13
CA LEU A 265 11.61 -2.72 11.38
C LEU A 265 12.86 -2.95 12.19
N SER A 266 13.13 -4.21 12.52
CA SER A 266 14.34 -4.64 13.23
C SER A 266 15.29 -5.31 12.26
N ARG A 267 16.55 -4.86 12.21
CA ARG A 267 17.56 -5.32 11.27
C ARG A 267 18.70 -6.08 11.91
N GLY A 268 19.18 -7.10 11.20
CA GLY A 268 20.43 -7.78 11.54
C GLY A 268 21.66 -6.88 11.39
N ASN A 269 22.69 -7.15 12.19
CA ASN A 269 23.88 -6.30 12.38
C ASN A 269 24.79 -6.08 11.16
N SER A 270 24.57 -6.80 10.03
CA SER A 270 25.43 -6.72 8.84
C SER A 270 24.91 -5.80 7.75
N VAL A 271 23.66 -5.37 7.82
CA VAL A 271 23.09 -4.42 6.85
C VAL A 271 23.39 -3.01 7.31
N GLY A 272 24.65 -2.58 7.16
CA GLY A 272 25.13 -1.21 7.39
C GLY A 272 24.56 -0.52 8.63
N ASP A 273 25.28 -0.56 9.71
CA ASP A 273 25.01 0.08 11.01
C ASP A 273 23.81 -0.40 11.83
N GLY A 274 23.14 -1.50 11.48
CA GLY A 274 22.14 -2.15 12.34
C GLY A 274 21.02 -1.22 12.81
N SER A 275 20.60 -0.29 11.98
CA SER A 275 19.62 0.73 12.39
C SER A 275 18.23 0.18 12.26
N ASP A 276 17.55 0.03 13.40
CA ASP A 276 16.11 -0.21 13.43
C ASP A 276 15.38 1.03 12.90
N LEU A 277 14.18 0.86 12.38
CA LEU A 277 13.31 1.95 11.95
C LEU A 277 11.99 1.87 12.67
N ASP A 278 11.61 2.96 13.30
CA ASP A 278 10.27 3.18 13.85
C ASP A 278 9.49 4.16 12.96
N GLY A 279 8.22 3.87 12.72
CA GLY A 279 7.35 4.77 11.98
C GLY A 279 5.95 4.86 12.57
N TYR A 280 5.32 6.00 12.40
CA TYR A 280 3.92 6.18 12.75
C TYR A 280 3.19 7.07 11.75
N MET A 281 1.89 6.84 11.64
CA MET A 281 0.99 7.64 10.84
C MET A 281 -0.31 7.88 11.60
N VAL A 282 -0.84 9.10 11.48
CA VAL A 282 -2.20 9.46 11.92
C VAL A 282 -2.92 10.14 10.77
N LEU A 283 -4.10 9.63 10.44
CA LEU A 283 -4.93 10.11 9.35
C LEU A 283 -6.31 10.53 9.87
N ALA A 284 -6.79 11.68 9.40
CA ALA A 284 -8.17 12.13 9.55
C ALA A 284 -8.75 12.46 8.18
N ASP A 285 -9.89 11.86 7.82
CA ASP A 285 -10.56 12.12 6.58
C ASP A 285 -12.01 12.55 6.84
N TYR A 286 -12.41 13.75 6.39
CA TYR A 286 -13.69 14.37 6.67
C TYR A 286 -14.53 14.59 5.41
N ASP A 287 -15.76 14.01 5.41
CA ASP A 287 -16.77 14.22 4.37
C ASP A 287 -17.44 15.60 4.53
N ILE A 288 -17.04 16.62 3.77
CA ILE A 288 -17.74 17.90 3.74
C ILE A 288 -19.16 17.71 3.20
N ASN A 289 -19.27 17.00 2.08
CA ASN A 289 -20.54 16.59 1.47
C ASN A 289 -20.35 15.28 0.68
N ASN A 290 -21.35 14.86 -0.10
CA ASN A 290 -21.34 13.58 -0.83
C ASN A 290 -20.25 13.49 -1.92
N LYS A 291 -19.67 14.61 -2.34
CA LYS A 291 -18.67 14.65 -3.41
C LYS A 291 -17.32 15.16 -2.93
N LEU A 292 -17.30 16.07 -1.97
CA LEU A 292 -16.11 16.76 -1.51
C LEU A 292 -15.73 16.25 -0.13
N GLY A 293 -14.48 15.90 0.03
CA GLY A 293 -13.84 15.57 1.29
C GLY A 293 -12.47 16.20 1.43
N VAL A 294 -11.86 16.03 2.58
CA VAL A 294 -10.49 16.42 2.86
C VAL A 294 -9.84 15.43 3.80
N ALA A 295 -8.67 14.95 3.42
CA ALA A 295 -7.80 14.16 4.28
C ALA A 295 -6.69 15.03 4.85
N LEU A 296 -6.32 14.75 6.10
CA LEU A 296 -5.15 15.29 6.78
C LEU A 296 -4.35 14.09 7.29
N ARG A 297 -3.06 14.06 7.01
CA ARG A 297 -2.16 13.01 7.49
C ARG A 297 -0.91 13.63 8.09
N VAL A 298 -0.46 13.07 9.21
CA VAL A 298 0.85 13.30 9.78
C VAL A 298 1.52 11.96 9.88
N SER A 299 2.73 11.85 9.36
CA SER A 299 3.53 10.64 9.42
C SER A 299 4.99 10.97 9.69
N SER A 300 5.68 10.02 10.28
CA SER A 300 7.11 10.10 10.54
C SER A 300 7.70 8.71 10.51
N ASN A 301 8.93 8.62 10.07
CA ASN A 301 9.78 7.46 10.32
C ASN A 301 11.16 7.93 10.77
N GLU A 302 11.66 7.30 11.82
CA GLU A 302 12.94 7.60 12.46
C GLU A 302 13.84 6.38 12.36
N MET A 303 15.13 6.62 12.11
CA MET A 303 16.15 5.60 12.06
C MET A 303 17.29 5.97 13.00
N ASP A 304 17.82 5.00 13.74
CA ASP A 304 18.88 5.18 14.76
C ASP A 304 20.10 6.00 14.30
N ALA A 305 20.36 6.09 13.02
CA ALA A 305 21.53 6.76 12.42
C ALA A 305 21.29 8.22 12.00
N ASN A 306 20.29 8.92 12.51
CA ASN A 306 19.92 10.31 12.16
C ASN A 306 19.27 10.46 10.76
N ALA A 307 18.44 9.53 10.36
CA ALA A 307 17.65 9.64 9.15
C ALA A 307 16.17 9.81 9.52
N ASP A 308 15.79 11.02 9.86
CA ASP A 308 14.42 11.37 10.23
C ASP A 308 13.65 11.82 9.00
N TYR A 309 12.42 11.33 8.85
CA TYR A 309 11.47 11.77 7.85
C TYR A 309 10.17 12.15 8.54
N GLU A 310 9.72 13.37 8.34
CA GLU A 310 8.42 13.84 8.80
C GLU A 310 7.63 14.40 7.62
N LYS A 311 6.32 14.12 7.58
CA LYS A 311 5.44 14.61 6.54
C LYS A 311 4.09 15.02 7.08
N VAL A 312 3.66 16.22 6.70
CA VAL A 312 2.32 16.73 6.97
C VAL A 312 1.61 16.96 5.66
N THR A 313 0.49 16.28 5.45
CA THR A 313 -0.25 16.27 4.20
C THR A 313 -1.66 16.78 4.40
N ILE A 314 -2.13 17.65 3.48
CA ILE A 314 -3.53 18.00 3.29
C ILE A 314 -3.95 17.62 1.87
N ALA A 315 -5.05 16.85 1.76
CA ALA A 315 -5.50 16.30 0.49
C ALA A 315 -7.03 16.47 0.31
N PRO A 316 -7.51 17.63 -0.20
CA PRO A 316 -8.87 17.73 -0.72
C PRO A 316 -9.11 16.68 -1.81
N ASN A 317 -10.24 15.96 -1.70
CA ASN A 317 -10.65 14.95 -2.67
C ASN A 317 -12.06 15.23 -3.20
N TYR A 318 -12.30 14.94 -4.48
CA TYR A 318 -13.56 15.23 -5.14
C TYR A 318 -14.03 14.08 -6.04
N ALA A 319 -15.23 13.58 -5.80
CA ALA A 319 -15.91 12.63 -6.68
C ALA A 319 -16.53 13.36 -7.88
N ILE A 320 -15.85 13.36 -9.03
CA ILE A 320 -16.32 13.97 -10.28
C ILE A 320 -17.54 13.20 -10.78
N THR A 321 -17.42 11.88 -10.91
CA THR A 321 -18.49 10.94 -11.22
C THR A 321 -18.48 9.76 -10.23
N GLU A 322 -19.27 8.73 -10.49
CA GLU A 322 -19.24 7.48 -9.69
C GLU A 322 -17.93 6.70 -9.90
N ASN A 323 -17.27 6.91 -11.03
CA ASN A 323 -16.09 6.16 -11.46
C ASN A 323 -14.83 7.01 -11.59
N LEU A 324 -14.93 8.34 -11.52
CA LEU A 324 -13.81 9.26 -11.67
C LEU A 324 -13.68 10.12 -10.43
N GLY A 325 -12.54 10.02 -9.77
CA GLY A 325 -12.14 10.81 -8.63
C GLY A 325 -10.96 11.73 -8.94
N ALA A 326 -10.80 12.76 -8.13
CA ALA A 326 -9.65 13.63 -8.13
C ALA A 326 -9.15 13.85 -6.70
N ILE A 327 -7.84 13.89 -6.51
CA ILE A 327 -7.16 14.33 -5.28
C ILE A 327 -6.27 15.51 -5.65
N VAL A 328 -6.25 16.53 -4.80
CA VAL A 328 -5.24 17.58 -4.82
C VAL A 328 -4.50 17.50 -3.52
N GLU A 329 -3.19 17.31 -3.56
CA GLU A 329 -2.36 17.14 -2.37
C GLU A 329 -1.37 18.28 -2.24
N PHE A 330 -1.15 18.71 -0.99
CA PHE A 330 -0.05 19.55 -0.58
C PHE A 330 0.59 18.93 0.65
N SER A 331 1.90 18.72 0.59
CA SER A 331 2.68 18.16 1.68
C SER A 331 3.85 19.05 2.01
N ASP A 332 4.11 19.18 3.30
CA ASP A 332 5.34 19.72 3.87
C ASP A 332 6.17 18.54 4.37
N VAL A 333 7.41 18.46 3.92
CA VAL A 333 8.29 17.31 4.14
C VAL A 333 9.60 17.78 4.75
N GLU A 334 9.99 17.17 5.86
CA GLU A 334 11.33 17.28 6.42
C GLU A 334 12.04 15.93 6.27
N ASN A 335 13.22 15.92 5.64
CA ASN A 335 14.00 14.72 5.39
C ASN A 335 15.49 15.01 5.69
N ASN A 336 15.99 14.54 6.82
CA ASN A 336 17.41 14.65 7.20
C ASN A 336 17.99 16.06 7.16
N ASN A 337 17.34 17.07 7.65
CA ASN A 337 17.70 18.49 7.57
C ASN A 337 17.45 19.16 6.21
N ASN A 338 16.72 18.52 5.31
CA ASN A 338 16.25 19.13 4.08
C ASN A 338 14.73 19.31 4.19
N ASP A 339 14.29 20.56 4.10
CA ASP A 339 12.87 20.90 4.11
C ASP A 339 12.40 21.12 2.68
N GLY A 340 11.20 20.69 2.34
CA GLY A 340 10.64 20.89 1.03
C GLY A 340 9.16 20.67 0.99
N ASN A 341 8.56 21.06 -0.14
CA ASN A 341 7.14 20.92 -0.37
C ASN A 341 6.88 19.99 -1.55
N GLU A 342 5.82 19.23 -1.44
CA GLU A 342 5.29 18.42 -2.54
C GLU A 342 3.87 18.87 -2.85
N MET A 343 3.52 18.80 -4.12
CA MET A 343 2.17 19.04 -4.61
C MET A 343 1.82 18.00 -5.66
N ALA A 344 0.61 17.44 -5.59
CA ALA A 344 0.10 16.56 -6.63
C ALA A 344 -1.36 16.91 -6.99
N ILE A 345 -1.73 16.60 -8.22
CA ILE A 345 -3.11 16.55 -8.70
C ILE A 345 -3.28 15.20 -9.38
N GLU A 346 -4.07 14.35 -8.82
CA GLU A 346 -4.33 12.99 -9.29
C GLU A 346 -5.74 12.87 -9.86
N LEU A 347 -5.87 12.08 -10.90
CA LEU A 347 -7.14 11.63 -11.45
C LEU A 347 -7.14 10.12 -11.55
N THR A 348 -8.04 9.46 -10.81
CA THR A 348 -8.20 8.01 -10.86
C THR A 348 -9.56 7.64 -11.42
N TYR A 349 -9.56 6.87 -12.51
CA TYR A 349 -10.76 6.29 -13.12
C TYR A 349 -10.83 4.80 -12.83
N THR A 350 -11.96 4.34 -12.26
CA THR A 350 -12.21 2.92 -11.92
C THR A 350 -13.34 2.33 -12.76
N PHE A 351 -13.30 1.05 -13.09
CA PHE A 351 -14.32 0.35 -13.87
C PHE A 351 -14.52 -1.12 -13.48
#